data_0a011910e1128d2c655d68109fae0c89
#
_entry.id   0a011910e1128d2c655d68109fae0c89
#
_cell.length_a   1.000
_cell.length_b   1.000
_cell.length_c   1.000
_cell.angle_alpha   90.00
_cell.angle_beta   90.00
_cell.angle_gamma   90.00
#
_symmetry.space_group_name_H-M   'P 1'
#
loop_
_entity.id
_entity.type
_entity.pdbx_description
1 polymer ?
#
loop_
_entity_poly.entity_id
_entity_poly.type
_entity_poly.pdbx_seq_one_letter_code
_entity_poly.pdbx_strand_id
1 'polypeptide(L)'
;MTIISFNDNSNIRKDIEPLFVSAFPKEERPEPDYFFSSFDKENNHLYGFYDKDTFIGFASVIIYKYICYIFFLAVEEKYRNQGYGSEVLKEIRNIYKDYVILLAYEYVDPSYPDYENRKRREQFYMKNGFKKNPLITNEFGVVFQTAYIGKKTVSFEEYQEIFKCGFGEFTLKHLKEIKQYKTKCDYCLTEFEYLDTDIDYRPWIRHGFVMCPKCGKQVKLNQDK
;
A
#
# COMPACT_ATOMS: atom_id res chain seq x y z
N MET A 1 1.34 22.50 -11.14
CA MET A 1 2.50 21.65 -10.68
C MET A 1 3.29 21.22 -11.91
N THR A 2 4.63 21.31 -11.89
CA THR A 2 5.50 20.79 -12.94
C THR A 2 5.89 19.35 -12.57
N ILE A 3 5.90 18.44 -13.55
CA ILE A 3 6.25 17.05 -13.38
C ILE A 3 7.50 16.77 -14.21
N ILE A 4 8.51 16.18 -13.58
CA ILE A 4 9.75 15.81 -14.26
C ILE A 4 9.93 14.31 -14.11
N SER A 5 10.03 13.59 -15.23
CA SER A 5 10.34 12.17 -15.24
C SER A 5 11.83 11.95 -15.00
N PHE A 6 12.16 11.00 -14.11
CA PHE A 6 13.55 10.59 -13.85
C PHE A 6 14.20 9.96 -15.10
N ASN A 7 13.41 9.24 -15.89
CA ASN A 7 13.88 8.62 -17.12
C ASN A 7 14.35 9.67 -18.16
N ASP A 8 13.73 10.86 -18.15
CA ASP A 8 14.11 11.97 -19.04
C ASP A 8 15.21 12.85 -18.43
N ASN A 9 15.28 12.93 -17.10
CA ASN A 9 16.23 13.76 -16.38
C ASN A 9 16.67 13.15 -15.06
N SER A 10 17.72 12.34 -15.09
CA SER A 10 18.27 11.66 -13.91
C SER A 10 18.83 12.61 -12.83
N ASN A 11 19.05 13.91 -13.13
CA ASN A 11 19.53 14.88 -12.16
C ASN A 11 18.54 15.14 -11.01
N ILE A 12 17.24 14.83 -11.19
CA ILE A 12 16.25 14.95 -10.11
C ILE A 12 16.48 13.93 -8.97
N ARG A 13 17.38 12.96 -9.14
CA ARG A 13 17.81 12.06 -8.07
C ARG A 13 18.23 12.83 -6.81
N LYS A 14 19.00 13.91 -6.97
CA LYS A 14 19.47 14.73 -5.85
C LYS A 14 18.36 15.32 -4.98
N ASP A 15 17.17 15.55 -5.58
CA ASP A 15 16.00 16.08 -4.88
C ASP A 15 15.18 14.93 -4.26
N ILE A 16 15.05 13.79 -4.97
CA ILE A 16 14.23 12.66 -4.55
C ILE A 16 14.90 11.84 -3.45
N GLU A 17 16.21 11.53 -3.56
CA GLU A 17 16.90 10.61 -2.67
C GLU A 17 16.85 11.03 -1.19
N PRO A 18 17.05 12.30 -0.80
CA PRO A 18 16.91 12.72 0.60
C PRO A 18 15.50 12.46 1.15
N LEU A 19 14.46 12.76 0.37
CA LEU A 19 13.07 12.55 0.76
C LEU A 19 12.75 11.04 0.82
N PHE A 20 13.23 10.24 -0.14
CA PHE A 20 13.06 8.78 -0.13
C PHE A 20 13.66 8.15 1.14
N VAL A 21 14.86 8.56 1.52
CA VAL A 21 15.54 8.04 2.71
C VAL A 21 14.84 8.47 4.01
N SER A 22 14.33 9.70 4.06
CA SER A 22 13.69 10.24 5.28
C SER A 22 12.23 9.81 5.45
N ALA A 23 11.50 9.60 4.34
CA ALA A 23 10.07 9.27 4.37
C ALA A 23 9.79 7.78 4.61
N PHE A 24 10.74 6.90 4.26
CA PHE A 24 10.57 5.45 4.37
C PHE A 24 11.67 4.84 5.24
N PRO A 25 11.33 4.11 6.33
CA PRO A 25 12.29 3.39 7.16
C PRO A 25 13.15 2.42 6.33
N LYS A 26 14.36 2.14 6.82
CA LYS A 26 15.31 1.26 6.11
C LYS A 26 14.73 -0.14 5.87
N GLU A 27 13.89 -0.61 6.77
CA GLU A 27 13.22 -1.91 6.71
C GLU A 27 12.11 -1.98 5.66
N GLU A 28 11.60 -0.82 5.23
CA GLU A 28 10.48 -0.70 4.28
C GLU A 28 10.93 -0.26 2.87
N ARG A 29 12.22 -0.03 2.66
CA ARG A 29 12.72 0.43 1.38
C ARG A 29 13.98 -0.30 0.94
N PRO A 30 14.23 -0.45 -0.37
CA PRO A 30 15.52 -0.90 -0.87
C PRO A 30 16.61 0.16 -0.63
N GLU A 31 17.88 -0.25 -0.76
CA GLU A 31 18.99 0.70 -0.79
C GLU A 31 18.84 1.68 -1.97
N PRO A 32 19.21 2.96 -1.80
CA PRO A 32 18.94 4.00 -2.81
C PRO A 32 19.46 3.64 -4.21
N ASP A 33 20.68 3.12 -4.33
CA ASP A 33 21.25 2.77 -5.64
C ASP A 33 20.43 1.67 -6.33
N TYR A 34 19.96 0.68 -5.60
CA TYR A 34 19.09 -0.35 -6.14
C TYR A 34 17.73 0.24 -6.55
N PHE A 35 17.16 1.13 -5.73
CA PHE A 35 15.90 1.81 -6.05
C PHE A 35 16.03 2.57 -7.37
N PHE A 36 17.03 3.45 -7.51
CA PHE A 36 17.20 4.26 -8.71
C PHE A 36 17.54 3.43 -9.95
N SER A 37 18.32 2.33 -9.82
CA SER A 37 18.62 1.43 -10.94
C SER A 37 17.38 0.65 -11.43
N SER A 38 16.32 0.53 -10.62
CA SER A 38 15.10 -0.15 -11.04
C SER A 38 14.33 0.60 -12.13
N PHE A 39 14.59 1.90 -12.33
CA PHE A 39 13.93 2.74 -13.34
C PHE A 39 14.56 2.65 -14.73
N ASP A 40 15.59 1.84 -14.93
CA ASP A 40 16.08 1.42 -16.25
C ASP A 40 15.11 0.44 -16.95
N LYS A 41 14.13 -0.10 -16.21
CA LYS A 41 13.10 -0.98 -16.77
C LYS A 41 11.95 -0.17 -17.38
N GLU A 42 11.47 -0.60 -18.53
CA GLU A 42 10.39 0.05 -19.27
C GLU A 42 9.10 0.27 -18.46
N ASN A 43 8.81 -0.63 -17.52
CA ASN A 43 7.57 -0.60 -16.73
C ASN A 43 7.67 0.23 -15.44
N ASN A 44 8.86 0.70 -15.09
CA ASN A 44 9.09 1.45 -13.86
C ASN A 44 9.29 2.93 -14.18
N HIS A 45 8.47 3.78 -13.57
CA HIS A 45 8.58 5.23 -13.76
C HIS A 45 8.71 5.93 -12.41
N LEU A 46 9.53 6.97 -12.38
CA LEU A 46 9.76 7.81 -11.22
C LEU A 46 9.54 9.27 -11.62
N TYR A 47 8.72 9.98 -10.86
CA TYR A 47 8.36 11.37 -11.11
C TYR A 47 8.69 12.24 -9.92
N GLY A 48 9.40 13.35 -10.18
CA GLY A 48 9.53 14.47 -9.26
C GLY A 48 8.44 15.51 -9.53
N PHE A 49 7.86 16.06 -8.48
CA PHE A 49 6.81 17.06 -8.54
C PHE A 49 7.34 18.40 -7.99
N TYR A 50 7.11 19.48 -8.73
CA TYR A 50 7.64 20.81 -8.41
C TYR A 50 6.54 21.86 -8.46
N ASP A 51 6.57 22.79 -7.50
CA ASP A 51 5.83 24.04 -7.60
C ASP A 51 6.84 25.13 -8.02
N LYS A 52 6.71 25.58 -9.29
CA LYS A 52 7.76 26.37 -9.97
C LYS A 52 9.09 25.57 -9.94
N ASP A 53 10.11 26.10 -9.27
CA ASP A 53 11.44 25.48 -9.13
C ASP A 53 11.62 24.75 -7.79
N THR A 54 10.58 24.69 -6.96
CA THR A 54 10.65 24.09 -5.62
C THR A 54 10.20 22.64 -5.68
N PHE A 55 11.08 21.72 -5.27
CA PHE A 55 10.73 20.30 -5.14
C PHE A 55 9.70 20.11 -4.02
N ILE A 56 8.61 19.43 -4.35
CA ILE A 56 7.47 19.16 -3.45
C ILE A 56 7.45 17.73 -2.98
N GLY A 57 7.79 16.80 -3.87
CA GLY A 57 7.71 15.37 -3.56
C GLY A 57 7.92 14.50 -4.78
N PHE A 58 7.75 13.21 -4.61
CA PHE A 58 7.89 12.25 -5.70
C PHE A 58 6.85 11.14 -5.64
N ALA A 59 6.68 10.44 -6.75
CA ALA A 59 5.99 9.16 -6.81
C ALA A 59 6.71 8.21 -7.75
N SER A 60 6.79 6.93 -7.35
CA SER A 60 7.21 5.84 -8.22
C SER A 60 6.01 4.98 -8.58
N VAL A 61 5.93 4.57 -9.84
CA VAL A 61 4.86 3.72 -10.33
C VAL A 61 5.41 2.53 -11.12
N ILE A 62 4.68 1.43 -11.07
CA ILE A 62 4.95 0.23 -11.85
C ILE A 62 3.75 -0.01 -12.74
N ILE A 63 4.00 -0.19 -14.03
CA ILE A 63 2.95 -0.45 -15.02
C ILE A 63 2.90 -1.93 -15.34
N TYR A 64 1.71 -2.50 -15.20
CA TYR A 64 1.45 -3.87 -15.63
C TYR A 64 0.10 -3.94 -16.37
N LYS A 65 0.13 -4.25 -17.66
CA LYS A 65 -1.05 -4.27 -18.52
C LYS A 65 -1.86 -2.96 -18.40
N TYR A 66 -3.02 -3.01 -17.78
CA TYR A 66 -3.93 -1.87 -17.58
C TYR A 66 -3.85 -1.30 -16.14
N ILE A 67 -2.87 -1.70 -15.32
CA ILE A 67 -2.71 -1.28 -13.94
C ILE A 67 -1.50 -0.36 -13.83
N CYS A 68 -1.69 0.79 -13.18
CA CYS A 68 -0.64 1.68 -12.71
C CYS A 68 -0.59 1.57 -11.19
N TYR A 69 0.43 0.91 -10.67
CA TYR A 69 0.63 0.72 -9.24
C TYR A 69 1.55 1.81 -8.68
N ILE A 70 1.03 2.66 -7.80
CA ILE A 70 1.82 3.64 -7.05
C ILE A 70 2.51 2.91 -5.93
N PHE A 71 3.83 2.71 -6.05
CA PHE A 71 4.61 1.94 -5.08
C PHE A 71 5.14 2.82 -3.94
N PHE A 72 5.78 3.95 -4.27
CA PHE A 72 6.15 4.97 -3.31
C PHE A 72 5.51 6.30 -3.67
N LEU A 73 5.03 7.02 -2.66
CA LEU A 73 4.56 8.39 -2.78
C LEU A 73 4.94 9.16 -1.52
N ALA A 74 5.69 10.24 -1.67
CA ALA A 74 6.06 11.09 -0.56
C ALA A 74 6.00 12.58 -0.94
N VAL A 75 5.59 13.39 0.05
CA VAL A 75 5.63 14.86 0.00
C VAL A 75 6.55 15.35 1.11
N GLU A 76 7.41 16.31 0.79
CA GLU A 76 8.29 16.98 1.74
C GLU A 76 7.50 17.43 2.99
N GLU A 77 8.04 17.19 4.17
CA GLU A 77 7.34 17.41 5.45
C GLU A 77 6.79 18.84 5.56
N LYS A 78 7.59 19.84 5.18
CA LYS A 78 7.21 21.26 5.21
C LYS A 78 6.04 21.62 4.28
N TYR A 79 5.69 20.75 3.33
CA TYR A 79 4.59 20.96 2.38
C TYR A 79 3.38 20.03 2.64
N ARG A 80 3.45 19.18 3.67
CA ARG A 80 2.30 18.34 4.08
C ARG A 80 1.14 19.19 4.57
N ASN A 81 -0.07 18.63 4.49
CA ASN A 81 -1.34 19.28 4.89
C ASN A 81 -1.70 20.57 4.11
N GLN A 82 -1.02 20.85 2.99
CA GLN A 82 -1.27 22.01 2.12
C GLN A 82 -1.94 21.62 0.79
N GLY A 83 -2.39 20.36 0.65
CA GLY A 83 -3.07 19.87 -0.56
C GLY A 83 -2.15 19.22 -1.60
N TYR A 84 -0.83 19.38 -1.52
CA TYR A 84 0.11 18.87 -2.53
C TYR A 84 0.03 17.37 -2.76
N GLY A 85 -0.19 16.56 -1.71
CA GLY A 85 -0.37 15.12 -1.89
C GLY A 85 -1.59 14.78 -2.77
N SER A 86 -2.69 15.53 -2.66
CA SER A 86 -3.86 15.37 -3.51
C SER A 86 -3.60 15.82 -4.95
N GLU A 87 -2.80 16.88 -5.13
CA GLU A 87 -2.37 17.31 -6.47
C GLU A 87 -1.48 16.26 -7.13
N VAL A 88 -0.51 15.68 -6.41
CA VAL A 88 0.33 14.58 -6.92
C VAL A 88 -0.54 13.40 -7.38
N LEU A 89 -1.49 12.95 -6.57
CA LEU A 89 -2.40 11.86 -6.96
C LEU A 89 -3.25 12.23 -8.19
N LYS A 90 -3.70 13.49 -8.29
CA LYS A 90 -4.43 13.99 -9.45
C LYS A 90 -3.57 13.95 -10.72
N GLU A 91 -2.31 14.37 -10.62
CA GLU A 91 -1.40 14.35 -11.77
C GLU A 91 -1.07 12.92 -12.22
N ILE A 92 -0.82 11.99 -11.30
CA ILE A 92 -0.65 10.56 -11.63
C ILE A 92 -1.90 10.04 -12.38
N ARG A 93 -3.11 10.38 -11.91
CA ARG A 93 -4.35 9.99 -12.59
C ARG A 93 -4.49 10.61 -13.98
N ASN A 94 -4.01 11.82 -14.20
CA ASN A 94 -4.02 12.47 -15.51
C ASN A 94 -3.07 11.77 -16.48
N ILE A 95 -1.85 11.42 -16.02
CA ILE A 95 -0.85 10.69 -16.82
C ILE A 95 -1.40 9.31 -17.21
N TYR A 96 -2.02 8.60 -16.26
CA TYR A 96 -2.48 7.21 -16.39
C TYR A 96 -4.02 7.10 -16.42
N LYS A 97 -4.70 8.03 -17.11
CA LYS A 97 -6.18 8.16 -17.12
C LYS A 97 -6.93 6.89 -17.58
N ASP A 98 -6.30 6.07 -18.42
CA ASP A 98 -6.89 4.86 -18.99
C ASP A 98 -6.55 3.60 -18.17
N TYR A 99 -5.79 3.76 -17.08
CA TYR A 99 -5.37 2.67 -16.19
C TYR A 99 -6.23 2.59 -14.94
N VAL A 100 -6.24 1.41 -14.33
CA VAL A 100 -6.62 1.26 -12.93
C VAL A 100 -5.45 1.75 -12.09
N ILE A 101 -5.66 2.79 -11.30
CA ILE A 101 -4.65 3.29 -10.37
C ILE A 101 -4.78 2.48 -9.09
N LEU A 102 -3.74 1.76 -8.74
CA LEU A 102 -3.64 0.92 -7.55
C LEU A 102 -2.60 1.49 -6.59
N LEU A 103 -2.80 1.33 -5.30
CA LEU A 103 -1.80 1.52 -4.25
C LEU A 103 -2.06 0.58 -3.08
N ALA A 104 -1.07 0.45 -2.20
CA ALA A 104 -1.21 -0.23 -0.92
C ALA A 104 -0.85 0.74 0.22
N TYR A 105 -1.52 0.57 1.37
CA TYR A 105 -1.21 1.28 2.61
C TYR A 105 -1.34 0.31 3.77
N GLU A 106 -0.63 0.55 4.88
CA GLU A 106 -0.61 -0.37 6.01
C GLU A 106 -2.01 -0.58 6.56
N TYR A 107 -2.32 -1.84 6.84
CA TYR A 107 -3.62 -2.24 7.35
C TYR A 107 -3.98 -1.49 8.65
N VAL A 108 -5.21 -0.99 8.70
CA VAL A 108 -5.68 -0.14 9.80
C VAL A 108 -6.38 -0.99 10.85
N ASP A 109 -5.69 -1.23 11.97
CA ASP A 109 -6.26 -1.92 13.13
C ASP A 109 -5.80 -1.23 14.42
N PRO A 110 -6.70 -1.07 15.42
CA PRO A 110 -6.38 -0.42 16.70
C PRO A 110 -5.26 -1.07 17.52
N SER A 111 -4.89 -2.31 17.22
CA SER A 111 -3.79 -3.01 17.89
C SER A 111 -2.41 -2.50 17.50
N TYR A 112 -2.28 -1.80 16.37
CA TYR A 112 -1.01 -1.25 15.93
C TYR A 112 -0.65 0.05 16.67
N PRO A 113 0.60 0.22 17.12
CA PRO A 113 1.04 1.41 17.87
C PRO A 113 0.84 2.72 17.08
N ASP A 114 0.91 2.67 15.75
CA ASP A 114 0.79 3.80 14.82
C ASP A 114 -0.61 3.93 14.19
N TYR A 115 -1.64 3.35 14.82
CA TYR A 115 -3.02 3.30 14.34
C TYR A 115 -3.53 4.64 13.79
N GLU A 116 -3.33 5.74 14.51
CA GLU A 116 -3.81 7.06 14.08
C GLU A 116 -3.14 7.55 12.78
N ASN A 117 -1.87 7.19 12.56
CA ASN A 117 -1.16 7.53 11.34
C ASN A 117 -1.67 6.69 10.16
N ARG A 118 -1.89 5.38 10.36
CA ARG A 118 -2.47 4.48 9.35
C ARG A 118 -3.87 4.93 8.96
N LYS A 119 -4.71 5.23 9.94
CA LYS A 119 -6.07 5.74 9.73
C LYS A 119 -6.09 7.05 8.95
N ARG A 120 -5.16 7.97 9.25
CA ARG A 120 -5.01 9.23 8.50
C ARG A 120 -4.62 9.00 7.05
N ARG A 121 -3.71 8.04 6.78
CA ARG A 121 -3.35 7.63 5.40
C ARG A 121 -4.55 7.05 4.66
N GLU A 122 -5.27 6.11 5.26
CA GLU A 122 -6.49 5.56 4.67
C GLU A 122 -7.48 6.67 4.31
N GLN A 123 -7.79 7.56 5.25
CA GLN A 123 -8.72 8.69 5.03
C GLN A 123 -8.24 9.60 3.89
N PHE A 124 -6.94 9.84 3.80
CA PHE A 124 -6.35 10.62 2.72
C PHE A 124 -6.61 9.97 1.36
N TYR A 125 -6.39 8.68 1.21
CA TYR A 125 -6.65 7.96 -0.06
C TYR A 125 -8.14 7.92 -0.38
N MET A 126 -9.00 7.60 0.59
CA MET A 126 -10.45 7.57 0.38
C MET A 126 -10.98 8.96 -0.05
N LYS A 127 -10.51 10.04 0.58
CA LYS A 127 -10.85 11.43 0.21
C LYS A 127 -10.40 11.76 -1.23
N ASN A 128 -9.34 11.15 -1.73
CA ASN A 128 -8.86 11.32 -3.10
C ASN A 128 -9.52 10.37 -4.11
N GLY A 129 -10.62 9.69 -3.73
CA GLY A 129 -11.46 8.90 -4.61
C GLY A 129 -11.04 7.44 -4.78
N PHE A 130 -10.08 6.97 -3.99
CA PHE A 130 -9.76 5.54 -3.92
C PHE A 130 -10.89 4.78 -3.22
N LYS A 131 -11.03 3.51 -3.60
CA LYS A 131 -11.91 2.52 -2.96
C LYS A 131 -11.06 1.37 -2.46
N LYS A 132 -11.43 0.77 -1.34
CA LYS A 132 -10.77 -0.45 -0.86
C LYS A 132 -10.91 -1.54 -1.93
N ASN A 133 -9.80 -2.15 -2.27
CA ASN A 133 -9.78 -3.38 -3.03
C ASN A 133 -10.00 -4.55 -2.07
N PRO A 134 -10.70 -5.63 -2.44
CA PRO A 134 -10.87 -6.79 -1.56
C PRO A 134 -9.55 -7.46 -1.13
N LEU A 135 -8.45 -7.16 -1.83
CA LEU A 135 -7.14 -7.73 -1.60
C LEU A 135 -6.42 -7.09 -0.40
N ILE A 136 -6.10 -7.90 0.60
CA ILE A 136 -5.17 -7.61 1.69
C ILE A 136 -3.93 -8.47 1.48
N THR A 137 -2.75 -7.92 1.71
CA THR A 137 -1.48 -8.62 1.49
C THR A 137 -0.58 -8.55 2.71
N ASN A 138 0.29 -9.54 2.87
CA ASN A 138 1.48 -9.43 3.69
C ASN A 138 2.69 -9.26 2.75
N GLU A 139 3.39 -8.16 2.91
CA GLU A 139 4.55 -7.79 2.13
C GLU A 139 5.75 -7.65 3.07
N PHE A 140 6.71 -8.54 2.95
CA PHE A 140 7.92 -8.53 3.80
C PHE A 140 7.63 -8.49 5.31
N GLY A 141 6.50 -9.08 5.75
CA GLY A 141 6.11 -9.13 7.17
C GLY A 141 5.13 -8.03 7.61
N VAL A 142 4.83 -7.05 6.76
CA VAL A 142 3.86 -5.98 7.04
C VAL A 142 2.54 -6.28 6.31
N VAL A 143 1.41 -6.08 6.99
CA VAL A 143 0.07 -6.25 6.40
C VAL A 143 -0.38 -4.95 5.76
N PHE A 144 -0.79 -5.04 4.48
CA PHE A 144 -1.27 -3.92 3.68
C PHE A 144 -2.71 -4.14 3.20
N GLN A 145 -3.46 -3.06 3.17
CA GLN A 145 -4.73 -2.96 2.46
C GLN A 145 -4.47 -2.32 1.10
N THR A 146 -4.90 -2.97 0.02
CA THR A 146 -4.84 -2.36 -1.30
C THR A 146 -6.06 -1.48 -1.57
N ALA A 147 -5.87 -0.40 -2.34
CA ALA A 147 -6.95 0.48 -2.77
C ALA A 147 -6.77 0.90 -4.22
N TYR A 148 -7.87 1.18 -4.90
CA TYR A 148 -7.85 1.45 -6.33
C TYR A 148 -8.81 2.56 -6.77
N ILE A 149 -8.51 3.14 -7.93
CA ILE A 149 -9.42 3.97 -8.73
C ILE A 149 -9.52 3.30 -10.10
N GLY A 150 -10.72 2.96 -10.53
CA GLY A 150 -10.93 2.34 -11.83
C GLY A 150 -12.24 1.57 -11.90
N LYS A 151 -12.39 0.83 -13.00
CA LYS A 151 -13.63 0.09 -13.31
C LYS A 151 -13.69 -1.31 -12.69
N LYS A 152 -12.54 -1.87 -12.31
CA LYS A 152 -12.46 -3.22 -11.74
C LYS A 152 -11.41 -3.31 -10.64
N THR A 153 -11.57 -4.28 -9.75
CA THR A 153 -10.63 -4.66 -8.71
C THR A 153 -9.40 -5.35 -9.31
N VAL A 154 -8.34 -5.42 -8.53
CA VAL A 154 -7.10 -6.12 -8.86
C VAL A 154 -7.00 -7.39 -8.02
N SER A 155 -6.73 -8.53 -8.64
CA SER A 155 -6.58 -9.81 -7.97
C SER A 155 -5.19 -10.00 -7.38
N PHE A 156 -5.01 -11.04 -6.55
CA PHE A 156 -3.70 -11.36 -5.97
C PHE A 156 -2.70 -11.78 -7.06
N GLU A 157 -3.12 -12.54 -8.06
CA GLU A 157 -2.28 -12.96 -9.19
C GLU A 157 -1.80 -11.75 -9.99
N GLU A 158 -2.68 -10.79 -10.27
CA GLU A 158 -2.30 -9.55 -10.95
C GLU A 158 -1.31 -8.73 -10.09
N TYR A 159 -1.51 -8.72 -8.77
CA TYR A 159 -0.62 -8.05 -7.82
C TYR A 159 0.78 -8.70 -7.78
N GLN A 160 0.85 -10.03 -7.79
CA GLN A 160 2.12 -10.77 -7.88
C GLN A 160 2.88 -10.42 -9.17
N GLU A 161 2.18 -10.35 -10.30
CA GLU A 161 2.80 -9.98 -11.57
C GLU A 161 3.32 -8.54 -11.60
N ILE A 162 2.67 -7.60 -10.89
CA ILE A 162 3.19 -6.24 -10.70
C ILE A 162 4.54 -6.26 -9.96
N PHE A 163 4.64 -7.00 -8.87
CA PHE A 163 5.90 -7.12 -8.10
C PHE A 163 7.00 -7.81 -8.92
N LYS A 164 6.64 -8.87 -9.63
CA LYS A 164 7.57 -9.56 -10.52
C LYS A 164 8.10 -8.64 -11.61
N CYS A 165 7.23 -7.87 -12.23
CA CYS A 165 7.56 -6.91 -13.28
C CYS A 165 8.47 -5.78 -12.76
N GLY A 166 8.12 -5.20 -11.61
CA GLY A 166 8.87 -4.10 -11.01
C GLY A 166 10.22 -4.52 -10.44
N PHE A 167 10.26 -5.61 -9.68
CA PHE A 167 11.43 -5.97 -8.86
C PHE A 167 12.02 -7.35 -9.19
N GLY A 168 11.27 -8.26 -9.82
CA GLY A 168 11.69 -9.62 -10.15
C GLY A 168 11.06 -10.69 -9.27
N GLU A 169 11.20 -11.95 -9.69
CA GLU A 169 10.55 -13.10 -9.05
C GLU A 169 10.91 -13.33 -7.58
N PHE A 170 12.08 -12.89 -7.16
CA PHE A 170 12.54 -13.08 -5.77
C PHE A 170 11.61 -12.39 -4.74
N THR A 171 10.83 -11.40 -5.14
CA THR A 171 9.89 -10.70 -4.25
C THR A 171 8.68 -11.55 -3.90
N LEU A 172 8.29 -12.48 -4.79
CA LEU A 172 7.06 -13.28 -4.64
C LEU A 172 7.06 -14.16 -3.38
N LYS A 173 8.23 -14.64 -2.92
CA LYS A 173 8.34 -15.42 -1.68
C LYS A 173 7.99 -14.61 -0.42
N HIS A 174 8.01 -13.28 -0.50
CA HIS A 174 7.69 -12.37 0.60
C HIS A 174 6.30 -11.76 0.47
N LEU A 175 5.54 -12.16 -0.56
CA LEU A 175 4.21 -11.66 -0.84
C LEU A 175 3.18 -12.76 -0.58
N LYS A 176 2.21 -12.50 0.31
CA LYS A 176 1.14 -13.44 0.64
C LYS A 176 -0.21 -12.72 0.63
N GLU A 177 -1.22 -13.38 0.10
CA GLU A 177 -2.59 -12.94 0.29
C GLU A 177 -3.04 -13.22 1.73
N ILE A 178 -3.73 -12.25 2.34
CA ILE A 178 -4.34 -12.35 3.65
C ILE A 178 -5.86 -12.38 3.46
N LYS A 179 -6.51 -13.38 4.06
CA LYS A 179 -7.97 -13.51 3.98
C LYS A 179 -8.66 -12.84 5.16
N GLN A 180 -9.70 -12.08 4.85
CA GLN A 180 -10.55 -11.44 5.84
C GLN A 180 -11.85 -12.21 5.99
N TYR A 181 -12.27 -12.41 7.22
CA TYR A 181 -13.48 -13.15 7.60
C TYR A 181 -14.36 -12.30 8.52
N LYS A 182 -15.62 -12.69 8.64
CA LYS A 182 -16.57 -12.11 9.59
C LYS A 182 -17.05 -13.16 10.57
N THR A 183 -17.23 -12.77 11.82
CA THR A 183 -17.83 -13.61 12.85
C THR A 183 -18.66 -12.78 13.81
N LYS A 184 -19.41 -13.47 14.69
CA LYS A 184 -20.20 -12.88 15.75
C LYS A 184 -19.77 -13.42 17.09
N CYS A 185 -19.54 -12.54 18.06
CA CYS A 185 -19.20 -12.95 19.41
C CYS A 185 -20.40 -13.60 20.11
N ASP A 186 -20.25 -14.82 20.61
CA ASP A 186 -21.30 -15.55 21.34
C ASP A 186 -21.65 -14.91 22.68
N TYR A 187 -20.76 -14.08 23.25
CA TYR A 187 -20.94 -13.46 24.57
C TYR A 187 -21.59 -12.07 24.53
N CYS A 188 -21.15 -11.19 23.62
CA CYS A 188 -21.65 -9.81 23.55
C CYS A 188 -22.42 -9.51 22.26
N LEU A 189 -22.59 -10.50 21.40
CA LEU A 189 -23.34 -10.46 20.14
C LEU A 189 -22.78 -9.43 19.10
N THR A 190 -21.61 -8.90 19.33
CA THR A 190 -20.96 -7.98 18.37
C THR A 190 -20.49 -8.75 17.15
N GLU A 191 -20.83 -8.28 15.97
CA GLU A 191 -20.25 -8.73 14.70
C GLU A 191 -18.94 -7.97 14.47
N PHE A 192 -17.90 -8.69 14.03
CA PHE A 192 -16.59 -8.11 13.74
C PHE A 192 -15.85 -8.87 12.64
N GLU A 193 -14.91 -8.20 12.03
CA GLU A 193 -14.01 -8.76 11.01
C GLU A 193 -12.69 -9.16 11.65
N TYR A 194 -12.03 -10.17 11.09
CA TYR A 194 -10.72 -10.65 11.50
C TYR A 194 -9.96 -11.19 10.30
N LEU A 195 -8.64 -11.18 10.40
CA LEU A 195 -7.76 -11.73 9.38
C LEU A 195 -7.42 -13.19 9.71
N ASP A 196 -7.03 -13.97 8.71
CA ASP A 196 -6.54 -15.34 8.93
C ASP A 196 -5.30 -15.37 9.84
N THR A 197 -4.52 -14.29 9.86
CA THR A 197 -3.38 -14.10 10.77
C THR A 197 -3.77 -13.87 12.23
N ASP A 198 -5.02 -13.51 12.51
CA ASP A 198 -5.52 -13.27 13.88
C ASP A 198 -5.99 -14.56 14.56
N ILE A 199 -6.01 -15.66 13.80
CA ILE A 199 -6.52 -16.94 14.30
C ILE A 199 -5.46 -17.62 15.19
N ASP A 200 -5.81 -17.81 16.47
CA ASP A 200 -5.02 -18.61 17.41
C ASP A 200 -5.32 -20.10 17.19
N TYR A 201 -4.38 -20.81 16.60
CA TYR A 201 -4.42 -22.27 16.46
C TYR A 201 -3.55 -22.93 17.53
N ARG A 202 -4.18 -23.72 18.39
CA ARG A 202 -3.45 -24.52 19.38
C ARG A 202 -3.32 -25.96 18.91
N PRO A 203 -2.14 -26.61 19.01
CA PRO A 203 -1.90 -27.94 18.46
C PRO A 203 -2.84 -29.04 18.99
N TRP A 204 -3.37 -28.85 20.20
CA TRP A 204 -4.28 -29.83 20.88
C TRP A 204 -5.75 -29.45 20.76
N ILE A 205 -6.12 -28.38 20.06
CA ILE A 205 -7.49 -27.95 19.87
C ILE A 205 -7.82 -27.95 18.38
N ARG A 206 -8.93 -28.63 18.02
CA ARG A 206 -9.35 -28.76 16.62
C ARG A 206 -9.95 -27.49 15.99
N HIS A 207 -10.08 -26.41 16.75
CA HIS A 207 -10.74 -25.17 16.32
C HIS A 207 -9.78 -23.99 16.46
N GLY A 208 -9.85 -23.06 15.52
CA GLY A 208 -9.25 -21.75 15.70
C GLY A 208 -10.08 -20.86 16.63
N PHE A 209 -9.44 -19.86 17.23
CA PHE A 209 -10.08 -18.83 18.05
C PHE A 209 -9.63 -17.47 17.60
N VAL A 210 -10.53 -16.50 17.74
CA VAL A 210 -10.21 -15.07 17.60
C VAL A 210 -10.69 -14.33 18.83
N MET A 211 -10.06 -13.19 19.13
CA MET A 211 -10.46 -12.36 20.27
C MET A 211 -11.53 -11.37 19.83
N CYS A 212 -12.62 -11.28 20.57
CA CYS A 212 -13.63 -10.26 20.34
C CYS A 212 -13.06 -8.87 20.70
N PRO A 213 -13.03 -7.90 19.77
CA PRO A 213 -12.46 -6.57 20.04
C PRO A 213 -13.26 -5.76 21.06
N LYS A 214 -14.56 -6.10 21.28
CA LYS A 214 -15.43 -5.39 22.22
C LYS A 214 -15.32 -5.88 23.64
N CYS A 215 -15.35 -7.22 23.86
CA CYS A 215 -15.42 -7.77 25.23
C CYS A 215 -14.18 -8.58 25.62
N GLY A 216 -13.19 -8.74 24.76
CA GLY A 216 -11.94 -9.46 25.01
C GLY A 216 -12.09 -10.98 25.20
N LYS A 217 -13.27 -11.55 24.94
CA LYS A 217 -13.47 -13.02 25.07
C LYS A 217 -13.09 -13.75 23.79
N GLN A 218 -12.58 -14.98 23.94
CA GLN A 218 -12.29 -15.87 22.82
C GLN A 218 -13.59 -16.32 22.15
N VAL A 219 -13.64 -16.17 20.85
CA VAL A 219 -14.71 -16.63 19.98
C VAL A 219 -14.21 -17.84 19.20
N LYS A 220 -14.89 -18.96 19.37
CA LYS A 220 -14.58 -20.21 18.67
C LYS A 220 -14.98 -20.09 17.21
N LEU A 221 -14.06 -20.45 16.30
CA LEU A 221 -14.36 -20.55 14.88
C LEU A 221 -14.82 -21.96 14.53
N ASN A 222 -16.01 -22.10 13.96
CA ASN A 222 -16.44 -23.40 13.44
C ASN A 222 -15.61 -23.70 12.18
N GLN A 223 -14.97 -24.88 12.16
CA GLN A 223 -14.34 -25.43 10.97
C GLN A 223 -15.42 -25.94 10.00
N ASP A 224 -16.20 -25.04 9.42
CA ASP A 224 -17.04 -25.36 8.28
C ASP A 224 -16.88 -24.25 7.25
N LYS A 225 -15.84 -24.42 6.42
CA LYS A 225 -15.89 -24.25 4.94
C LYS A 225 -14.49 -24.20 4.35
#